data_7815a5a25c961ce8bca5b6deb9b3814e
#
_entry.id   7815a5a25c961ce8bca5b6deb9b3814e
#
_cell.length_a   1.000
_cell.length_b   1.000
_cell.length_c   1.000
_cell.angle_alpha   90.00
_cell.angle_beta   90.00
_cell.angle_gamma   90.00
#
_symmetry.space_group_name_H-M   'P 1'
#
loop_
_entity.id
_entity.type
_entity.pdbx_description
1 polymer ?
#
loop_
_entity_poly.entity_id
_entity_poly.type
_entity_poly.pdbx_seq_one_letter_code
_entity_poly.pdbx_strand_id
1 'polypeptide(L)'
;MDTLKAEKRDLSVKAKKLRREGYVTGNIFGREIEGSIPIRIERLEAERILRKKEKGSQLYLEVDGQTMDVLIKEIQYNSSKNQYDEVDFQALVSTEKVQTVAEVVLLNHDKVQAGILQLVLKEIPYKALPASLIEKVEIDVGDMRPGDVVRVEDLAIASNPDIELGISTDATVVLVSEPHISAVEEETDASQAES
;
A
#
# COMPACT_ATOMS: atom_id res chain seq x y z
N MET A 1 4.06 -9.52 -16.70
CA MET A 1 3.08 -9.38 -15.59
C MET A 1 2.95 -10.72 -14.88
N ASP A 2 2.76 -10.69 -13.56
CA ASP A 2 2.57 -11.91 -12.78
C ASP A 2 1.15 -12.43 -12.94
N THR A 3 0.99 -13.76 -12.97
CA THR A 3 -0.32 -14.41 -13.04
C THR A 3 -0.59 -15.14 -11.73
N LEU A 4 -1.75 -14.89 -11.15
CA LEU A 4 -2.26 -15.53 -9.94
C LEU A 4 -3.41 -16.46 -10.30
N LYS A 5 -3.37 -17.69 -9.82
CA LYS A 5 -4.43 -18.67 -10.03
C LYS A 5 -5.43 -18.61 -8.89
N ALA A 6 -6.70 -18.60 -9.24
CA ALA A 6 -7.81 -18.61 -8.29
C ALA A 6 -8.92 -19.55 -8.78
N GLU A 7 -9.75 -19.96 -7.86
CA GLU A 7 -10.93 -20.78 -8.13
C GLU A 7 -12.18 -20.08 -7.60
N LYS A 8 -13.32 -20.27 -8.25
CA LYS A 8 -14.59 -19.78 -7.72
C LYS A 8 -14.88 -20.44 -6.38
N ARG A 9 -15.28 -19.61 -5.43
CA ARG A 9 -15.62 -20.08 -4.08
C ARG A 9 -17.08 -20.50 -4.01
N ASP A 10 -17.33 -21.66 -3.43
CA ASP A 10 -18.65 -22.05 -2.99
C ASP A 10 -19.04 -21.26 -1.72
N LEU A 11 -20.11 -20.45 -1.80
CA LEU A 11 -20.60 -19.63 -0.70
C LEU A 11 -21.22 -20.44 0.44
N SER A 12 -21.56 -21.72 0.22
CA SER A 12 -22.00 -22.63 1.28
C SER A 12 -20.88 -22.90 2.29
N VAL A 13 -19.61 -22.75 1.86
CA VAL A 13 -18.44 -22.95 2.71
C VAL A 13 -18.01 -21.62 3.34
N LYS A 14 -17.99 -21.57 4.68
CA LYS A 14 -17.59 -20.37 5.42
C LYS A 14 -16.12 -20.02 5.17
N ALA A 15 -15.80 -18.73 4.99
CA ALA A 15 -14.44 -18.23 4.78
C ALA A 15 -13.45 -18.71 5.87
N LYS A 16 -13.88 -18.74 7.15
CA LYS A 16 -13.07 -19.24 8.26
C LYS A 16 -12.63 -20.70 8.09
N LYS A 17 -13.45 -21.53 7.44
CA LYS A 17 -13.11 -22.93 7.16
C LYS A 17 -12.03 -23.00 6.08
N LEU A 18 -12.23 -22.29 4.95
CA LEU A 18 -11.27 -22.22 3.84
C LEU A 18 -9.90 -21.70 4.30
N ARG A 19 -9.86 -20.66 5.15
CA ARG A 19 -8.61 -20.13 5.71
C ARG A 19 -7.87 -21.16 6.56
N ARG A 20 -8.58 -22.04 7.27
CA ARG A 20 -7.97 -23.16 8.03
C ARG A 20 -7.43 -24.25 7.12
N GLU A 21 -8.07 -24.45 5.96
CA GLU A 21 -7.68 -25.42 4.95
C GLU A 21 -6.52 -24.93 4.06
N GLY A 22 -6.03 -23.71 4.30
CA GLY A 22 -4.88 -23.18 3.57
C GLY A 22 -5.23 -22.32 2.36
N TYR A 23 -6.42 -21.73 2.33
CA TYR A 23 -6.84 -20.81 1.29
C TYR A 23 -6.91 -19.37 1.80
N VAL A 24 -6.67 -18.43 0.91
CA VAL A 24 -7.01 -17.01 1.05
C VAL A 24 -8.32 -16.79 0.31
N THR A 25 -9.25 -16.05 0.93
CA THR A 25 -10.54 -15.72 0.29
C THR A 25 -10.45 -14.35 -0.36
N GLY A 26 -11.31 -14.06 -1.33
CA GLY A 26 -11.40 -12.77 -1.97
C GLY A 26 -12.60 -12.63 -2.86
N ASN A 27 -12.75 -11.46 -3.46
CA ASN A 27 -13.81 -11.16 -4.40
C ASN A 27 -13.21 -10.45 -5.62
N ILE A 28 -13.82 -10.70 -6.79
CA ILE A 28 -13.54 -9.94 -8.00
C ILE A 28 -14.80 -9.13 -8.30
N PHE A 29 -14.64 -7.85 -8.47
CA PHE A 29 -15.71 -6.95 -8.87
C PHE A 29 -15.22 -6.02 -9.98
N GLY A 30 -16.14 -5.42 -10.70
CA GLY A 30 -15.83 -4.51 -11.81
C GLY A 30 -17.07 -4.18 -12.60
N ARG A 31 -16.93 -3.23 -13.52
CA ARG A 31 -18.08 -2.73 -14.28
C ARG A 31 -18.71 -3.78 -15.19
N GLU A 32 -17.89 -4.67 -15.76
CA GLU A 32 -18.36 -5.76 -16.64
C GLU A 32 -18.78 -7.01 -15.87
N ILE A 33 -18.69 -6.98 -14.53
CA ILE A 33 -19.06 -8.09 -13.65
C ILE A 33 -20.37 -7.73 -12.95
N GLU A 34 -21.42 -8.52 -13.17
CA GLU A 34 -22.68 -8.38 -12.42
C GLU A 34 -22.46 -8.81 -10.96
N GLY A 35 -22.42 -7.83 -10.05
CA GLY A 35 -22.17 -8.06 -8.63
C GLY A 35 -20.70 -8.32 -8.31
N SER A 36 -20.40 -9.45 -7.73
CA SER A 36 -19.03 -9.88 -7.44
C SER A 36 -18.87 -11.39 -7.60
N ILE A 37 -17.68 -11.81 -8.00
CA ILE A 37 -17.31 -13.22 -8.11
C ILE A 37 -16.49 -13.59 -6.88
N PRO A 38 -17.02 -14.37 -5.93
CA PRO A 38 -16.26 -14.85 -4.80
C PRO A 38 -15.23 -15.89 -5.25
N ILE A 39 -13.99 -15.74 -4.77
CA ILE A 39 -12.88 -16.60 -5.12
C ILE A 39 -12.15 -17.14 -3.88
N ARG A 40 -11.40 -18.21 -4.11
CA ARG A 40 -10.40 -18.72 -3.19
C ARG A 40 -9.08 -18.91 -3.93
N ILE A 41 -7.99 -18.66 -3.23
CA ILE A 41 -6.63 -18.73 -3.76
C ILE A 41 -5.83 -19.63 -2.83
N GLU A 42 -5.01 -20.51 -3.37
CA GLU A 42 -4.10 -21.29 -2.55
C GLU A 42 -3.14 -20.34 -1.80
N ARG A 43 -2.94 -20.57 -0.50
CA ARG A 43 -2.15 -19.66 0.37
C ARG A 43 -0.75 -19.44 -0.16
N LEU A 44 -0.06 -20.49 -0.58
CA LEU A 44 1.33 -20.38 -1.07
C LEU A 44 1.42 -19.51 -2.33
N GLU A 45 0.45 -19.63 -3.25
CA GLU A 45 0.38 -18.80 -4.44
C GLU A 45 0.06 -17.34 -4.10
N ALA A 46 -0.90 -17.10 -3.19
CA ALA A 46 -1.22 -15.77 -2.72
C ALA A 46 0.00 -15.11 -2.06
N GLU A 47 0.66 -15.79 -1.12
CA GLU A 47 1.84 -15.27 -0.44
C GLU A 47 2.99 -14.97 -1.40
N ARG A 48 3.21 -15.80 -2.41
CA ARG A 48 4.25 -15.60 -3.41
C ARG A 48 4.07 -14.29 -4.18
N ILE A 49 2.83 -13.96 -4.52
CA ILE A 49 2.50 -12.74 -5.27
C ILE A 49 2.44 -11.53 -4.35
N LEU A 50 1.73 -11.64 -3.21
CA LEU A 50 1.49 -10.52 -2.29
C LEU A 50 2.73 -10.06 -1.50
N ARG A 51 3.82 -10.83 -1.50
CA ARG A 51 5.13 -10.36 -1.02
C ARG A 51 5.80 -9.36 -1.96
N LYS A 52 5.38 -9.31 -3.22
CA LYS A 52 5.96 -8.45 -4.27
C LYS A 52 5.01 -7.37 -4.73
N LYS A 53 3.72 -7.63 -4.61
CA LYS A 53 2.62 -6.80 -5.09
C LYS A 53 1.79 -6.31 -3.92
N GLU A 54 1.55 -5.03 -3.89
CA GLU A 54 0.77 -4.36 -2.85
C GLU A 54 -0.57 -3.84 -3.42
N LYS A 55 -1.34 -3.21 -2.59
CA LYS A 55 -2.55 -2.50 -3.00
C LYS A 55 -2.21 -1.50 -4.11
N GLY A 56 -3.03 -1.46 -5.16
CA GLY A 56 -2.78 -0.63 -6.33
C GLY A 56 -1.95 -1.32 -7.43
N SER A 57 -1.39 -2.50 -7.18
CA SER A 57 -0.66 -3.26 -8.20
C SER A 57 -1.60 -3.97 -9.16
N GLN A 58 -1.18 -4.03 -10.43
CA GLN A 58 -1.86 -4.73 -11.52
C GLN A 58 -1.27 -6.12 -11.72
N LEU A 59 -2.14 -7.11 -11.97
CA LEU A 59 -1.74 -8.48 -12.30
C LEU A 59 -2.79 -9.19 -13.14
N TYR A 60 -2.43 -10.34 -13.70
CA TYR A 60 -3.38 -11.25 -14.34
C TYR A 60 -3.93 -12.25 -13.32
N LEU A 61 -5.25 -12.38 -13.29
CA LEU A 61 -5.94 -13.37 -12.46
C LEU A 61 -6.59 -14.43 -13.37
N GLU A 62 -6.19 -15.68 -13.18
CA GLU A 62 -6.78 -16.83 -13.86
C GLU A 62 -7.82 -17.47 -12.95
N VAL A 63 -9.08 -17.46 -13.40
CA VAL A 63 -10.21 -18.06 -12.68
C VAL A 63 -10.92 -19.05 -13.59
N ASP A 64 -10.94 -20.32 -13.22
CA ASP A 64 -11.58 -21.40 -13.98
C ASP A 64 -11.14 -21.43 -15.47
N GLY A 65 -9.85 -21.12 -15.74
CA GLY A 65 -9.28 -21.12 -17.09
C GLY A 65 -9.52 -19.83 -17.89
N GLN A 66 -10.16 -18.83 -17.31
CA GLN A 66 -10.29 -17.48 -17.88
C GLN A 66 -9.29 -16.53 -17.23
N THR A 67 -8.51 -15.84 -18.03
CA THR A 67 -7.55 -14.84 -17.54
C THR A 67 -8.15 -13.46 -17.70
N MET A 68 -8.12 -12.68 -16.63
CA MET A 68 -8.57 -11.29 -16.61
C MET A 68 -7.49 -10.39 -16.03
N ASP A 69 -7.45 -9.14 -16.51
CA ASP A 69 -6.59 -8.11 -15.98
C ASP A 69 -7.25 -7.47 -14.76
N VAL A 70 -6.55 -7.46 -13.64
CA VAL A 70 -7.12 -6.99 -12.36
C VAL A 70 -6.15 -6.10 -11.60
N LEU A 71 -6.73 -5.22 -10.80
CA LEU A 71 -6.04 -4.39 -9.81
C LEU A 71 -6.28 -4.98 -8.41
N ILE A 72 -5.24 -5.07 -7.61
CA ILE A 72 -5.38 -5.38 -6.18
C ILE A 72 -6.00 -4.17 -5.49
N LYS A 73 -7.23 -4.31 -5.01
CA LYS A 73 -7.98 -3.21 -4.37
C LYS A 73 -7.80 -3.16 -2.88
N GLU A 74 -7.81 -4.31 -2.24
CA GLU A 74 -7.65 -4.43 -0.80
C GLU A 74 -6.94 -5.72 -0.42
N ILE A 75 -6.10 -5.65 0.60
CA ILE A 75 -5.38 -6.79 1.18
C ILE A 75 -5.63 -6.77 2.69
N GLN A 76 -6.17 -7.86 3.22
CA GLN A 76 -6.32 -8.05 4.66
C GLN A 76 -5.25 -9.01 5.16
N TYR A 77 -4.29 -8.46 5.90
CA TYR A 77 -3.20 -9.21 6.51
C TYR A 77 -3.45 -9.39 8.01
N ASN A 78 -3.35 -10.64 8.46
CA ASN A 78 -3.51 -11.00 9.85
C ASN A 78 -2.13 -11.14 10.52
N SER A 79 -1.70 -10.10 11.23
CA SER A 79 -0.38 -10.04 11.89
C SER A 79 -0.21 -11.14 12.95
N SER A 80 -1.30 -11.47 13.69
CA SER A 80 -1.25 -12.50 14.77
C SER A 80 -0.97 -13.89 14.23
N LYS A 81 -1.35 -14.18 12.99
CA LYS A 81 -1.14 -15.47 12.33
C LYS A 81 -0.08 -15.42 11.24
N ASN A 82 0.45 -14.23 10.98
CA ASN A 82 1.41 -13.98 9.89
C ASN A 82 0.93 -14.53 8.54
N GLN A 83 -0.31 -14.22 8.16
CA GLN A 83 -0.96 -14.71 6.95
C GLN A 83 -1.90 -13.70 6.33
N TYR A 84 -2.12 -13.81 5.01
CA TYR A 84 -3.17 -13.09 4.32
C TYR A 84 -4.51 -13.78 4.54
N ASP A 85 -5.53 -13.04 4.97
CA ASP A 85 -6.88 -13.58 5.21
C ASP A 85 -7.79 -13.32 4.01
N GLU A 86 -7.69 -12.14 3.34
CA GLU A 86 -8.54 -11.77 2.23
C GLU A 86 -7.82 -10.85 1.24
N VAL A 87 -8.15 -10.97 -0.05
CA VAL A 87 -7.65 -10.09 -1.11
C VAL A 87 -8.76 -9.82 -2.11
N ASP A 88 -9.09 -8.55 -2.29
CA ASP A 88 -10.12 -8.13 -3.23
C ASP A 88 -9.51 -7.53 -4.49
N PHE A 89 -10.09 -7.88 -5.63
CA PHE A 89 -9.62 -7.49 -6.95
C PHE A 89 -10.69 -6.70 -7.70
N GLN A 90 -10.26 -5.65 -8.39
CA GLN A 90 -11.09 -4.93 -9.34
C GLN A 90 -10.68 -5.30 -10.77
N ALA A 91 -11.61 -5.87 -11.54
CA ALA A 91 -11.39 -6.13 -12.96
C ALA A 91 -11.23 -4.81 -13.72
N LEU A 92 -10.22 -4.75 -14.59
CA LEU A 92 -9.85 -3.58 -15.34
C LEU A 92 -10.49 -3.58 -16.73
N VAL A 93 -11.01 -2.42 -17.12
CA VAL A 93 -11.48 -2.15 -18.47
C VAL A 93 -10.53 -1.10 -19.07
N SER A 94 -9.91 -1.39 -20.21
CA SER A 94 -8.84 -0.58 -20.81
C SER A 94 -9.23 0.88 -21.09
N THR A 95 -10.54 1.14 -21.28
CA THR A 95 -11.10 2.46 -21.60
C THR A 95 -11.61 3.24 -20.40
N GLU A 96 -11.54 2.66 -19.19
CA GLU A 96 -12.09 3.27 -17.98
C GLU A 96 -11.01 3.65 -16.98
N LYS A 97 -11.09 4.89 -16.46
CA LYS A 97 -10.23 5.31 -15.37
C LYS A 97 -10.61 4.59 -14.08
N VAL A 98 -9.62 4.03 -13.41
CA VAL A 98 -9.78 3.38 -12.11
C VAL A 98 -9.16 4.23 -11.02
N GLN A 99 -9.79 4.25 -9.86
CA GLN A 99 -9.24 4.89 -8.68
C GLN A 99 -8.37 3.88 -7.93
N THR A 100 -7.14 4.27 -7.67
CA THR A 100 -6.13 3.43 -7.02
C THR A 100 -5.22 4.26 -6.13
N VAL A 101 -4.19 3.64 -5.60
CA VAL A 101 -3.13 4.29 -4.82
C VAL A 101 -1.77 3.89 -5.36
N ALA A 102 -0.80 4.79 -5.27
CA ALA A 102 0.61 4.50 -5.49
C ALA A 102 1.31 4.46 -4.14
N GLU A 103 2.08 3.41 -3.87
CA GLU A 103 2.88 3.28 -2.66
C GLU A 103 4.09 4.22 -2.70
N VAL A 104 4.36 4.91 -1.58
CA VAL A 104 5.55 5.75 -1.45
C VAL A 104 6.70 4.93 -0.88
N VAL A 105 7.78 4.82 -1.64
CA VAL A 105 8.99 4.09 -1.26
C VAL A 105 10.14 5.08 -1.07
N LEU A 106 10.75 5.07 0.13
CA LEU A 106 11.90 5.92 0.44
C LEU A 106 13.20 5.20 0.11
N LEU A 107 14.01 5.82 -0.76
CA LEU A 107 15.34 5.35 -1.09
C LEU A 107 16.39 6.07 -0.22
N ASN A 108 17.48 5.37 0.09
CA ASN A 108 18.62 5.93 0.83
C ASN A 108 18.28 6.53 2.22
N HIS A 109 17.24 6.05 2.87
CA HIS A 109 16.80 6.53 4.19
C HIS A 109 17.86 6.37 5.29
N ASP A 110 18.78 5.41 5.14
CA ASP A 110 19.92 5.16 6.00
C ASP A 110 21.02 6.23 5.90
N LYS A 111 21.01 7.06 4.84
CA LYS A 111 21.97 8.14 4.64
C LYS A 111 21.58 9.45 5.35
N VAL A 112 20.35 9.57 5.81
CA VAL A 112 19.88 10.74 6.57
C VAL A 112 20.60 10.76 7.93
N GLN A 113 21.65 11.60 8.05
CA GLN A 113 22.55 11.60 9.21
C GLN A 113 22.06 12.46 10.38
N ALA A 114 21.17 13.41 10.12
CA ALA A 114 20.66 14.31 11.13
C ALA A 114 19.14 14.45 11.00
N GLY A 115 18.44 14.47 12.14
CA GLY A 115 16.99 14.61 12.16
C GLY A 115 16.24 13.29 12.21
N ILE A 116 14.91 13.43 12.30
CA ILE A 116 13.96 12.31 12.32
C ILE A 116 13.19 12.34 11.02
N LEU A 117 13.44 11.33 10.17
CA LEU A 117 12.71 11.15 8.92
C LEU A 117 11.28 10.65 9.23
N GLN A 118 10.29 11.35 8.73
CA GLN A 118 8.88 11.00 8.91
C GLN A 118 8.19 10.86 7.56
N LEU A 119 7.67 9.66 7.28
CA LEU A 119 6.79 9.39 6.16
C LEU A 119 5.35 9.68 6.59
N VAL A 120 4.80 10.80 6.11
CA VAL A 120 3.45 11.27 6.44
C VAL A 120 2.40 10.58 5.59
N LEU A 121 2.65 10.49 4.27
CA LEU A 121 1.78 9.81 3.33
C LEU A 121 2.47 8.55 2.80
N LYS A 122 1.92 7.39 3.16
CA LYS A 122 2.40 6.09 2.67
C LYS A 122 1.85 5.74 1.31
N GLU A 123 0.68 6.24 0.98
CA GLU A 123 -0.06 5.98 -0.26
C GLU A 123 -0.56 7.30 -0.84
N ILE A 124 -0.43 7.47 -2.16
CA ILE A 124 -0.95 8.62 -2.90
C ILE A 124 -2.16 8.15 -3.69
N PRO A 125 -3.39 8.58 -3.34
CA PRO A 125 -4.58 8.22 -4.09
C PRO A 125 -4.64 8.98 -5.41
N TYR A 126 -4.97 8.27 -6.49
CA TYR A 126 -5.09 8.84 -7.83
C TYR A 126 -6.08 8.05 -8.69
N LYS A 127 -6.44 8.62 -9.85
CA LYS A 127 -7.23 7.97 -10.91
C LYS A 127 -6.44 7.99 -12.20
N ALA A 128 -6.38 6.87 -12.89
CA ALA A 128 -5.74 6.75 -14.20
C ALA A 128 -6.38 5.63 -15.04
N LEU A 129 -6.08 5.62 -16.33
CA LEU A 129 -6.36 4.46 -17.18
C LEU A 129 -5.43 3.30 -16.81
N PRO A 130 -5.83 2.04 -17.06
CA PRO A 130 -5.00 0.86 -16.77
C PRO A 130 -3.59 0.92 -17.37
N ALA A 131 -3.44 1.54 -18.54
CA ALA A 131 -2.15 1.72 -19.21
C ALA A 131 -1.20 2.70 -18.50
N SER A 132 -1.74 3.60 -17.67
CA SER A 132 -0.99 4.66 -16.97
C SER A 132 -0.93 4.43 -15.45
N LEU A 133 -1.16 3.20 -15.00
CA LEU A 133 -1.08 2.87 -13.57
C LEU A 133 0.36 2.88 -13.09
N ILE A 134 0.57 3.48 -11.91
CA ILE A 134 1.85 3.56 -11.21
C ILE A 134 1.73 2.82 -9.88
N GLU A 135 2.51 1.76 -9.71
CA GLU A 135 2.48 0.96 -8.47
C GLU A 135 3.23 1.66 -7.34
N LYS A 136 4.40 2.27 -7.65
CA LYS A 136 5.31 2.86 -6.66
C LYS A 136 5.79 4.24 -7.07
N VAL A 137 5.92 5.11 -6.08
CA VAL A 137 6.56 6.43 -6.21
C VAL A 137 7.81 6.41 -5.33
N GLU A 138 8.98 6.36 -5.97
CA GLU A 138 10.26 6.33 -5.28
C GLU A 138 10.73 7.76 -4.99
N ILE A 139 11.12 8.01 -3.73
CA ILE A 139 11.64 9.30 -3.28
C ILE A 139 13.03 9.07 -2.68
N ASP A 140 14.05 9.67 -3.28
CA ASP A 140 15.39 9.66 -2.71
C ASP A 140 15.48 10.71 -1.58
N VAL A 141 15.68 10.23 -0.36
CA VAL A 141 15.78 11.06 0.84
C VAL A 141 17.22 11.18 1.37
N GLY A 142 18.19 10.60 0.67
CA GLY A 142 19.58 10.49 1.15
C GLY A 142 20.28 11.83 1.42
N ASP A 143 19.91 12.90 0.72
CA ASP A 143 20.48 14.23 0.86
C ASP A 143 19.61 15.19 1.71
N MET A 144 18.48 14.72 2.24
CA MET A 144 17.56 15.54 3.03
C MET A 144 18.15 15.92 4.38
N ARG A 145 17.83 17.14 4.81
CA ARG A 145 18.30 17.76 6.07
C ARG A 145 17.10 18.09 6.98
N PRO A 146 17.33 18.31 8.28
CA PRO A 146 16.31 18.83 9.18
C PRO A 146 15.67 20.12 8.64
N GLY A 147 14.33 20.13 8.58
CA GLY A 147 13.52 21.19 7.98
C GLY A 147 13.11 20.96 6.54
N ASP A 148 13.70 19.98 5.83
CA ASP A 148 13.31 19.67 4.47
C ASP A 148 11.96 18.93 4.43
N VAL A 149 11.16 19.28 3.43
CA VAL A 149 9.81 18.72 3.20
C VAL A 149 9.67 18.38 1.72
N VAL A 150 9.19 17.18 1.43
CA VAL A 150 8.76 16.77 0.09
C VAL A 150 7.24 16.76 0.04
N ARG A 151 6.67 17.44 -0.95
CA ARG A 151 5.23 17.52 -1.18
C ARG A 151 4.81 16.70 -2.40
N VAL A 152 3.51 16.50 -2.54
CA VAL A 152 2.96 15.77 -3.69
C VAL A 152 3.32 16.47 -5.01
N GLU A 153 3.35 17.81 -5.05
CA GLU A 153 3.73 18.61 -6.24
C GLU A 153 5.16 18.37 -6.73
N ASP A 154 6.07 17.97 -5.83
CA ASP A 154 7.47 17.70 -6.13
C ASP A 154 7.68 16.33 -6.81
N LEU A 155 6.64 15.49 -6.82
CA LEU A 155 6.72 14.12 -7.32
C LEU A 155 6.39 14.02 -8.79
N ALA A 156 7.04 13.07 -9.48
CA ALA A 156 6.81 12.82 -10.91
C ALA A 156 5.34 12.49 -11.24
N ILE A 157 4.61 11.87 -10.29
CA ILE A 157 3.20 11.54 -10.46
C ILE A 157 2.33 12.80 -10.63
N ALA A 158 2.69 13.92 -10.00
CA ALA A 158 1.94 15.17 -10.10
C ALA A 158 2.08 15.84 -11.47
N SER A 159 3.17 15.57 -12.18
CA SER A 159 3.44 16.13 -13.50
C SER A 159 2.87 15.29 -14.65
N ASN A 160 2.28 14.13 -14.37
CA ASN A 160 1.74 13.24 -15.39
C ASN A 160 0.31 13.64 -15.79
N PRO A 161 0.05 14.05 -17.05
CA PRO A 161 -1.26 14.51 -17.51
C PRO A 161 -2.33 13.41 -17.54
N ASP A 162 -1.93 12.14 -17.55
CA ASP A 162 -2.83 10.98 -17.60
C ASP A 162 -3.36 10.59 -16.20
N ILE A 163 -2.84 11.24 -15.17
CA ILE A 163 -3.14 10.96 -13.77
C ILE A 163 -3.95 12.10 -13.14
N GLU A 164 -5.06 11.76 -12.54
CA GLU A 164 -5.84 12.68 -11.71
C GLU A 164 -5.55 12.37 -10.24
N LEU A 165 -4.86 13.28 -9.54
CA LEU A 165 -4.57 13.13 -8.12
C LEU A 165 -5.86 13.19 -7.30
N GLY A 166 -5.99 12.30 -6.33
CA GLY A 166 -7.09 12.26 -5.37
C GLY A 166 -6.80 13.02 -4.07
N ILE A 167 -5.68 13.74 -4.01
CA ILE A 167 -5.20 14.50 -2.86
C ILE A 167 -4.67 15.86 -3.31
N SER A 168 -4.60 16.83 -2.37
CA SER A 168 -4.01 18.15 -2.66
C SER A 168 -2.52 18.02 -3.01
N THR A 169 -2.08 18.78 -3.99
CA THR A 169 -0.67 18.86 -4.39
C THR A 169 0.23 19.43 -3.30
N ASP A 170 -0.31 20.28 -2.41
CA ASP A 170 0.41 20.85 -1.25
C ASP A 170 0.62 19.86 -0.10
N ALA A 171 0.00 18.67 -0.17
CA ALA A 171 0.10 17.69 0.91
C ALA A 171 1.55 17.23 1.12
N THR A 172 2.00 17.21 2.37
CA THR A 172 3.34 16.73 2.75
C THR A 172 3.39 15.21 2.65
N VAL A 173 4.36 14.70 1.93
CA VAL A 173 4.63 13.26 1.77
C VAL A 173 5.69 12.80 2.75
N VAL A 174 6.81 13.51 2.79
CA VAL A 174 7.96 13.21 3.66
C VAL A 174 8.46 14.50 4.28
N LEU A 175 8.91 14.44 5.52
CA LEU A 175 9.61 15.54 6.17
C LEU A 175 10.74 15.00 7.06
N VAL A 176 11.74 15.83 7.28
CA VAL A 176 12.80 15.59 8.26
C VAL A 176 12.69 16.63 9.38
N SER A 177 12.31 16.19 10.58
CA SER A 177 12.24 17.05 11.75
C SER A 177 13.54 17.09 12.52
N GLU A 178 13.78 18.19 13.25
CA GLU A 178 14.88 18.28 14.18
C GLU A 178 14.68 17.32 15.35
N PRO A 179 15.76 16.67 15.85
CA PRO A 179 15.66 15.84 17.03
C PRO A 179 15.34 16.75 18.24
N HIS A 180 14.17 16.56 18.84
CA HIS A 180 13.84 17.22 20.09
C HIS A 180 14.62 16.52 21.21
N ILE A 181 15.74 17.12 21.64
CA ILE A 181 16.40 16.74 22.88
C ILE A 181 15.56 17.36 23.98
N SER A 182 14.69 16.60 24.60
CA SER A 182 14.09 16.99 25.89
C SER A 182 15.23 17.06 26.89
N ALA A 183 15.65 18.27 27.23
CA ALA A 183 16.48 18.49 28.38
C ALA A 183 15.66 18.03 29.60
N VAL A 184 16.03 16.89 30.16
CA VAL A 184 15.60 16.51 31.50
C VAL A 184 16.32 17.50 32.40
N GLU A 185 15.60 18.51 32.89
CA GLU A 185 16.06 19.30 34.02
C GLU A 185 16.18 18.34 35.20
N GLU A 186 17.42 17.95 35.53
CA GLU A 186 17.74 17.38 36.85
C GLU A 186 17.49 18.50 37.88
N GLU A 187 16.32 18.49 38.50
CA GLU A 187 16.12 19.17 39.78
C GLU A 187 17.04 18.50 40.81
N THR A 188 18.20 19.08 40.98
CA THR A 188 19.05 18.81 42.16
C THR A 188 18.33 19.39 43.39
N ASP A 189 17.61 18.51 44.08
CA ASP A 189 17.09 18.81 45.42
C ASP A 189 18.25 18.88 46.39
N ALA A 190 18.76 20.10 46.56
CA ALA A 190 19.69 20.47 47.63
C ALA A 190 18.88 21.05 48.79
N SER A 191 18.28 20.22 49.61
CA SER A 191 17.83 20.62 50.94
C SER A 191 18.76 20.05 52.00
N GLN A 192 19.66 20.78 52.33
CA GLN A 192 20.32 21.25 53.53
C GLN A 192 19.83 20.54 54.82
N ALA A 193 20.85 19.91 55.41
CA ALA A 193 20.92 19.67 56.84
C ALA A 193 21.15 21.01 57.56
N GLU A 194 20.31 21.35 58.51
CA GLU A 194 20.69 22.10 59.70
C GLU A 194 19.64 21.97 60.80
N SER A 195 20.12 21.52 61.92
CA SER A 195 19.85 21.70 63.37
C SER A 195 19.43 20.46 64.11
#